data_5e2aae6c8ceb670215a9fafb2c833993
#
_entry.id   5e2aae6c8ceb670215a9fafb2c833993
#
_cell.length_a   1.000
_cell.length_b   1.000
_cell.length_c   1.000
_cell.angle_alpha   90.00
_cell.angle_beta   90.00
_cell.angle_gamma   90.00
#
_symmetry.space_group_name_H-M   'P 1'
#
loop_
_entity.id
_entity.type
_entity.pdbx_description
1 polymer ?
#
loop_
_entity_poly.entity_id
_entity_poly.type
_entity_poly.pdbx_seq_one_letter_code
_entity_poly.pdbx_strand_id
1 'polypeptide(L)'
;MIKAGIIGGAGYTAGELIRLLLNHPDVEIAFINSSSNAGNKITDVHEGLYGETDLVFTDELPLDTIDVLFFCTAHGDTKKFMESHNVPEDLKIIDLSMDYRIKSDDHDFVYGLPELNRRTICQSKHVANPGCFATCIQLGLLPLAKHLLLNDDVMVNAITGSTGAGVKPGATSHFSWRNNNLSIYKPFSHQHVPEIKQSLKQLQNSFHSESISFLTEVTLPVVFLPLS
;
A
#
# COMPACT_ATOMS: atom_id res chain seq x y z
N MET A 1 7.91 10.32 -21.26
CA MET A 1 8.00 9.59 -19.99
C MET A 1 6.95 10.16 -19.04
N ILE A 2 6.34 9.33 -18.22
CA ILE A 2 5.39 9.72 -17.17
C ILE A 2 6.19 10.24 -16.00
N LYS A 3 5.91 11.45 -15.54
CA LYS A 3 6.60 12.04 -14.38
C LYS A 3 5.87 11.70 -13.10
N ALA A 4 6.57 11.06 -12.18
CA ALA A 4 6.04 10.60 -10.91
C ALA A 4 6.57 11.43 -9.73
N GLY A 5 5.67 11.88 -8.85
CA GLY A 5 5.99 12.44 -7.55
C GLY A 5 5.68 11.43 -6.44
N ILE A 6 6.46 11.42 -5.38
CA ILE A 6 6.26 10.53 -4.21
C ILE A 6 6.22 11.36 -2.94
N ILE A 7 5.17 11.21 -2.14
CA ILE A 7 5.04 11.80 -0.79
C ILE A 7 5.19 10.69 0.25
N GLY A 8 5.91 10.98 1.34
CA GLY A 8 6.23 9.99 2.37
C GLY A 8 7.41 9.09 1.98
N GLY A 9 8.36 9.65 1.25
CA GLY A 9 9.47 8.96 0.60
C GLY A 9 10.41 8.15 1.50
N ALA A 10 10.43 8.40 2.81
CA ALA A 10 11.30 7.70 3.76
C ALA A 10 10.72 6.39 4.34
N GLY A 11 9.48 6.03 3.98
CA GLY A 11 8.85 4.79 4.42
C GLY A 11 9.30 3.55 3.65
N TYR A 12 9.14 2.36 4.22
CA TYR A 12 9.49 1.09 3.55
C TYR A 12 8.77 0.90 2.22
N THR A 13 7.48 1.20 2.17
CA THR A 13 6.69 1.15 0.93
C THR A 13 7.21 2.10 -0.14
N ALA A 14 7.68 3.28 0.26
CA ALA A 14 8.28 4.22 -0.67
C ALA A 14 9.61 3.69 -1.23
N GLY A 15 10.45 3.06 -0.40
CA GLY A 15 11.69 2.43 -0.85
C GLY A 15 11.45 1.38 -1.93
N GLU A 16 10.44 0.51 -1.74
CA GLU A 16 10.06 -0.49 -2.74
C GLU A 16 9.47 0.16 -4.00
N LEU A 17 8.63 1.18 -3.86
CA LEU A 17 8.09 1.93 -4.99
C LEU A 17 9.22 2.60 -5.81
N ILE A 18 10.16 3.26 -5.15
CA ILE A 18 11.31 3.89 -5.80
C ILE A 18 12.10 2.84 -6.60
N ARG A 19 12.40 1.69 -5.99
CA ARG A 19 13.09 0.58 -6.65
C ARG A 19 12.38 0.11 -7.92
N LEU A 20 11.05 0.01 -7.88
CA LEU A 20 10.24 -0.37 -9.04
C LEU A 20 10.24 0.72 -10.12
N LEU A 21 10.10 1.99 -9.73
CA LEU A 21 10.02 3.11 -10.68
C LEU A 21 11.37 3.41 -11.34
N LEU A 22 12.50 3.26 -10.64
CA LEU A 22 13.84 3.40 -11.23
C LEU A 22 14.08 2.44 -12.39
N ASN A 23 13.44 1.26 -12.36
CA ASN A 23 13.55 0.24 -13.39
C ASN A 23 12.37 0.27 -14.40
N HIS A 24 11.45 1.22 -14.28
CA HIS A 24 10.30 1.29 -15.19
C HIS A 24 10.66 2.06 -16.48
N PRO A 25 10.46 1.47 -17.67
CA PRO A 25 10.93 2.05 -18.92
C PRO A 25 10.25 3.38 -19.31
N ASP A 26 9.04 3.63 -18.82
CA ASP A 26 8.21 4.78 -19.23
C ASP A 26 8.01 5.82 -18.11
N VAL A 27 8.69 5.66 -16.95
CA VAL A 27 8.51 6.54 -15.78
C VAL A 27 9.82 7.23 -15.42
N GLU A 28 9.69 8.50 -15.06
CA GLU A 28 10.74 9.32 -14.46
C GLU A 28 10.28 9.77 -13.08
N ILE A 29 11.10 9.58 -12.05
CA ILE A 29 10.83 10.11 -10.72
C ILE A 29 11.24 11.58 -10.70
N ALA A 30 10.25 12.47 -10.66
CA ALA A 30 10.45 13.92 -10.68
C ALA A 30 10.86 14.46 -9.29
N PHE A 31 10.23 13.96 -8.23
CA PHE A 31 10.60 14.31 -6.86
C PHE A 31 10.20 13.22 -5.86
N ILE A 32 10.91 13.20 -4.73
CA ILE A 32 10.61 12.33 -3.58
C ILE A 32 10.56 13.20 -2.34
N ASN A 33 9.34 13.41 -1.80
CA ASN A 33 9.14 14.29 -0.67
C ASN A 33 9.32 13.54 0.66
N SER A 34 10.15 14.13 1.52
CA SER A 34 10.28 13.76 2.94
C SER A 34 10.81 14.98 3.72
N SER A 35 9.94 15.65 4.47
CA SER A 35 10.32 16.87 5.21
C SER A 35 11.44 16.63 6.24
N SER A 36 11.49 15.45 6.87
CA SER A 36 12.52 15.10 7.84
C SER A 36 13.89 14.75 7.22
N ASN A 37 13.92 14.47 5.91
CA ASN A 37 15.14 14.04 5.18
C ASN A 37 15.49 14.96 4.02
N ALA A 38 14.84 16.12 3.88
CA ALA A 38 15.09 17.05 2.78
C ALA A 38 16.59 17.39 2.67
N GLY A 39 17.12 17.28 1.43
CA GLY A 39 18.53 17.45 1.11
C GLY A 39 19.43 16.22 1.32
N ASN A 40 18.98 15.17 1.99
CA ASN A 40 19.71 13.92 2.14
C ASN A 40 19.55 13.04 0.87
N LYS A 41 20.52 12.20 0.58
CA LYS A 41 20.40 11.20 -0.48
C LYS A 41 19.33 10.16 -0.14
N ILE A 42 18.63 9.67 -1.16
CA ILE A 42 17.66 8.58 -1.00
C ILE A 42 18.34 7.34 -0.41
N THR A 43 19.57 7.07 -0.81
CA THR A 43 20.38 5.94 -0.35
C THR A 43 20.77 6.01 1.13
N ASP A 44 20.73 7.18 1.77
CA ASP A 44 21.00 7.32 3.21
C ASP A 44 19.85 6.72 4.06
N VAL A 45 18.67 6.59 3.49
CA VAL A 45 17.47 5.99 4.13
C VAL A 45 17.18 4.62 3.55
N HIS A 46 17.31 4.45 2.25
CA HIS A 46 17.05 3.22 1.51
C HIS A 46 18.38 2.63 1.02
N GLU A 47 19.16 2.05 1.93
CA GLU A 47 20.49 1.51 1.68
C GLU A 47 20.53 0.47 0.54
N GLY A 48 19.43 -0.26 0.34
CA GLY A 48 19.27 -1.22 -0.75
C GLY A 48 19.28 -0.60 -2.17
N LEU A 49 19.22 0.74 -2.27
CA LEU A 49 19.32 1.48 -3.53
C LEU A 49 20.71 2.09 -3.77
N TYR A 50 21.70 1.71 -2.96
CA TYR A 50 23.07 2.20 -3.10
C TYR A 50 23.67 1.82 -4.45
N GLY A 51 24.11 2.83 -5.21
CA GLY A 51 24.61 2.64 -6.58
C GLY A 51 23.53 2.65 -7.69
N GLU A 52 22.25 2.61 -7.33
CA GLU A 52 21.13 2.62 -8.28
C GLU A 52 20.64 4.04 -8.60
N THR A 53 20.88 5.00 -7.68
CA THR A 53 20.39 6.38 -7.84
C THR A 53 21.19 7.39 -7.03
N ASP A 54 21.26 8.62 -7.54
CA ASP A 54 21.79 9.81 -6.84
C ASP A 54 20.69 10.81 -6.45
N LEU A 55 19.42 10.41 -6.55
CA LEU A 55 18.29 11.25 -6.15
C LEU A 55 18.38 11.66 -4.68
N VAL A 56 17.83 12.84 -4.38
CA VAL A 56 17.77 13.41 -3.02
C VAL A 56 16.32 13.65 -2.61
N PHE A 57 16.05 13.61 -1.32
CA PHE A 57 14.76 14.03 -0.79
C PHE A 57 14.58 15.55 -0.89
N THR A 58 13.35 15.97 -1.06
CA THR A 58 12.95 17.38 -1.04
C THR A 58 11.79 17.61 -0.09
N ASP A 59 11.63 18.84 0.40
CA ASP A 59 10.42 19.34 1.08
C ASP A 59 9.48 20.09 0.11
N GLU A 60 9.93 20.37 -1.11
CA GLU A 60 9.12 20.99 -2.16
C GLU A 60 8.09 20.02 -2.75
N LEU A 61 6.97 20.58 -3.20
CA LEU A 61 5.84 19.85 -3.78
C LEU A 61 5.44 20.44 -5.14
N PRO A 62 6.25 20.24 -6.20
CA PRO A 62 5.98 20.79 -7.52
C PRO A 62 4.88 19.99 -8.26
N LEU A 63 3.64 20.02 -7.75
CA LEU A 63 2.52 19.19 -8.21
C LEU A 63 2.12 19.47 -9.66
N ASP A 64 2.36 20.68 -10.16
CA ASP A 64 2.05 21.07 -11.55
C ASP A 64 3.05 20.50 -12.58
N THR A 65 4.12 19.86 -12.12
CA THR A 65 5.19 19.34 -13.00
C THR A 65 5.13 17.83 -13.23
N ILE A 66 4.17 17.13 -12.61
CA ILE A 66 4.05 15.68 -12.61
C ILE A 66 2.74 15.20 -13.22
N ASP A 67 2.73 13.96 -13.69
CA ASP A 67 1.56 13.27 -14.25
C ASP A 67 0.86 12.38 -13.23
N VAL A 68 1.62 11.86 -12.23
CA VAL A 68 1.10 10.97 -11.20
C VAL A 68 1.77 11.23 -9.86
N LEU A 69 0.96 11.24 -8.80
CA LEU A 69 1.40 11.39 -7.42
C LEU A 69 1.12 10.11 -6.63
N PHE A 70 2.16 9.60 -5.97
CA PHE A 70 2.04 8.46 -5.06
C PHE A 70 2.08 8.93 -3.60
N PHE A 71 1.11 8.49 -2.81
CA PHE A 71 1.11 8.67 -1.36
C PHE A 71 1.60 7.40 -0.66
N CYS A 72 2.80 7.48 -0.09
CA CYS A 72 3.39 6.45 0.78
C CYS A 72 3.37 6.88 2.26
N THR A 73 2.32 7.59 2.63
CA THR A 73 2.12 8.22 3.94
C THR A 73 1.46 7.28 4.94
N ALA A 74 1.44 7.68 6.21
CA ALA A 74 0.67 6.98 7.23
C ALA A 74 -0.85 7.13 6.99
N HIS A 75 -1.62 6.23 7.58
CA HIS A 75 -3.08 6.27 7.50
C HIS A 75 -3.63 7.57 8.08
N GLY A 76 -4.56 8.20 7.38
CA GLY A 76 -5.16 9.49 7.70
C GLY A 76 -4.40 10.71 7.15
N ASP A 77 -3.17 10.55 6.66
CA ASP A 77 -2.38 11.68 6.19
C ASP A 77 -2.66 12.05 4.73
N THR A 78 -3.03 11.08 3.88
CA THR A 78 -3.43 11.36 2.50
C THR A 78 -4.69 12.22 2.48
N LYS A 79 -5.69 11.87 3.30
CA LYS A 79 -6.93 12.67 3.39
C LYS A 79 -6.65 14.10 3.85
N LYS A 80 -5.84 14.28 4.89
CA LYS A 80 -5.43 15.62 5.37
C LYS A 80 -4.70 16.42 4.28
N PHE A 81 -3.83 15.75 3.52
CA PHE A 81 -3.11 16.39 2.43
C PHE A 81 -4.09 16.90 1.35
N MET A 82 -5.02 16.04 0.92
CA MET A 82 -6.03 16.40 -0.09
C MET A 82 -6.94 17.55 0.37
N GLU A 83 -7.22 17.65 1.68
CA GLU A 83 -8.03 18.73 2.26
C GLU A 83 -7.25 20.06 2.42
N SER A 84 -5.92 19.99 2.57
CA SER A 84 -5.09 21.17 2.90
C SER A 84 -4.27 21.74 1.74
N HIS A 85 -4.15 20.99 0.62
CA HIS A 85 -3.37 21.41 -0.53
C HIS A 85 -4.26 21.55 -1.78
N ASN A 86 -3.91 22.51 -2.63
CA ASN A 86 -4.54 22.63 -3.94
C ASN A 86 -3.90 21.63 -4.91
N VAL A 87 -4.52 20.46 -5.03
CA VAL A 87 -4.06 19.40 -5.93
C VAL A 87 -4.65 19.66 -7.33
N PRO A 88 -3.83 19.65 -8.41
CA PRO A 88 -4.34 19.82 -9.76
C PRO A 88 -5.43 18.79 -10.11
N GLU A 89 -6.52 19.26 -10.72
CA GLU A 89 -7.71 18.43 -10.99
C GLU A 89 -7.42 17.24 -11.93
N ASP A 90 -6.42 17.40 -12.82
CA ASP A 90 -6.04 16.36 -13.78
C ASP A 90 -4.91 15.44 -13.30
N LEU A 91 -4.35 15.72 -12.13
CA LEU A 91 -3.28 14.91 -11.55
C LEU A 91 -3.81 13.53 -11.15
N LYS A 92 -3.15 12.48 -11.63
CA LYS A 92 -3.48 11.11 -11.22
C LYS A 92 -2.89 10.84 -9.84
N ILE A 93 -3.65 10.17 -8.99
CA ILE A 93 -3.25 9.86 -7.61
C ILE A 93 -3.32 8.37 -7.37
N ILE A 94 -2.25 7.84 -6.77
CA ILE A 94 -2.21 6.46 -6.25
C ILE A 94 -1.91 6.54 -4.75
N ASP A 95 -2.91 6.20 -3.94
CA ASP A 95 -2.82 6.23 -2.48
C ASP A 95 -2.53 4.84 -1.91
N LEU A 96 -1.43 4.69 -1.17
CA LEU A 96 -1.05 3.46 -0.50
C LEU A 96 -1.57 3.39 0.95
N SER A 97 -2.18 4.47 1.45
CA SER A 97 -2.83 4.48 2.76
C SER A 97 -4.14 3.69 2.75
N MET A 98 -4.83 3.62 3.86
CA MET A 98 -6.16 3.01 3.94
C MET A 98 -7.30 4.00 3.71
N ASP A 99 -7.01 5.29 3.51
CA ASP A 99 -7.96 6.39 3.61
C ASP A 99 -9.11 6.31 2.62
N TYR A 100 -8.86 5.75 1.44
CA TYR A 100 -9.81 5.71 0.33
C TYR A 100 -10.11 4.30 -0.21
N ARG A 101 -9.71 3.23 0.52
CA ARG A 101 -9.90 1.85 0.06
C ARG A 101 -11.36 1.39 0.07
N ILE A 102 -12.16 1.94 0.97
CA ILE A 102 -13.58 1.58 1.08
C ILE A 102 -14.39 2.54 0.24
N LYS A 103 -15.19 2.00 -0.68
CA LYS A 103 -16.05 2.80 -1.54
C LYS A 103 -17.01 3.67 -0.72
N SER A 104 -17.06 4.95 -1.05
CA SER A 104 -17.94 5.96 -0.46
C SER A 104 -18.40 6.92 -1.54
N ASP A 105 -19.51 7.61 -1.31
CA ASP A 105 -19.98 8.71 -2.16
C ASP A 105 -19.19 10.02 -1.91
N ASP A 106 -18.31 10.04 -0.91
CA ASP A 106 -17.50 11.21 -0.54
C ASP A 106 -16.22 11.35 -1.37
N HIS A 107 -15.88 10.35 -2.19
CA HIS A 107 -14.67 10.35 -3.02
C HIS A 107 -14.82 9.50 -4.27
N ASP A 108 -13.98 9.76 -5.27
CA ASP A 108 -13.94 9.05 -6.55
C ASP A 108 -12.83 8.00 -6.68
N PHE A 109 -12.12 7.71 -5.58
CA PHE A 109 -11.07 6.69 -5.58
C PHE A 109 -11.62 5.30 -5.92
N VAL A 110 -10.94 4.63 -6.84
CA VAL A 110 -11.22 3.25 -7.24
C VAL A 110 -10.32 2.30 -6.47
N TYR A 111 -10.88 1.22 -5.96
CA TYR A 111 -10.10 0.16 -5.31
C TYR A 111 -9.14 -0.51 -6.30
N GLY A 112 -7.85 -0.35 -6.07
CA GLY A 112 -6.76 -0.57 -7.00
C GLY A 112 -6.26 -2.01 -7.09
N LEU A 113 -7.13 -3.02 -7.04
CA LEU A 113 -6.77 -4.41 -7.32
C LEU A 113 -7.01 -4.72 -8.80
N PRO A 114 -5.95 -4.82 -9.65
CA PRO A 114 -6.10 -4.97 -11.10
C PRO A 114 -6.85 -6.24 -11.50
N GLU A 115 -6.70 -7.33 -10.76
CA GLU A 115 -7.37 -8.60 -11.02
C GLU A 115 -8.90 -8.49 -10.91
N LEU A 116 -9.38 -7.54 -10.11
CA LEU A 116 -10.80 -7.26 -9.92
C LEU A 116 -11.29 -6.10 -10.79
N ASN A 117 -10.53 -4.98 -10.83
CA ASN A 117 -11.01 -3.68 -11.30
C ASN A 117 -10.19 -3.10 -12.47
N ARG A 118 -9.43 -3.90 -13.22
CA ARG A 118 -8.48 -3.41 -14.25
C ARG A 118 -9.06 -2.33 -15.16
N ARG A 119 -10.26 -2.55 -15.71
CA ARG A 119 -10.88 -1.58 -16.65
C ARG A 119 -11.19 -0.25 -15.98
N THR A 120 -11.72 -0.30 -14.77
CA THR A 120 -12.07 0.90 -13.99
C THR A 120 -10.81 1.66 -13.58
N ILE A 121 -9.76 0.96 -13.15
CA ILE A 121 -8.45 1.56 -12.83
C ILE A 121 -7.89 2.33 -14.03
N CYS A 122 -7.91 1.73 -15.23
CA CYS A 122 -7.40 2.39 -16.45
C CYS A 122 -8.16 3.67 -16.82
N GLN A 123 -9.39 3.84 -16.34
CA GLN A 123 -10.25 4.99 -16.63
C GLN A 123 -10.31 6.00 -15.48
N SER A 124 -9.76 5.68 -14.32
CA SER A 124 -9.82 6.52 -13.13
C SER A 124 -8.63 7.48 -13.05
N LYS A 125 -8.85 8.60 -12.37
CA LYS A 125 -7.78 9.51 -11.97
C LYS A 125 -7.19 9.11 -10.60
N HIS A 126 -8.00 8.59 -9.70
CA HIS A 126 -7.63 8.30 -8.33
C HIS A 126 -7.75 6.81 -8.02
N VAL A 127 -6.70 6.22 -7.49
CA VAL A 127 -6.60 4.78 -7.19
C VAL A 127 -6.16 4.57 -5.74
N ALA A 128 -6.93 3.82 -4.98
CA ALA A 128 -6.57 3.39 -3.64
C ALA A 128 -5.92 2.00 -3.68
N ASN A 129 -4.61 1.94 -3.49
CA ASN A 129 -3.86 0.69 -3.51
C ASN A 129 -4.26 -0.22 -2.34
N PRO A 130 -4.56 -1.51 -2.58
CA PRO A 130 -4.97 -2.47 -1.56
C PRO A 130 -3.96 -2.66 -0.43
N GLY A 131 -4.43 -3.06 0.75
CA GLY A 131 -3.56 -3.52 1.82
C GLY A 131 -2.88 -4.85 1.49
N CYS A 132 -1.70 -5.09 2.07
CA CYS A 132 -0.86 -6.26 1.77
C CYS A 132 -1.57 -7.60 2.01
N PHE A 133 -2.13 -7.82 3.20
CA PHE A 133 -2.92 -9.03 3.49
C PHE A 133 -4.19 -9.09 2.61
N ALA A 134 -4.87 -7.95 2.42
CA ALA A 134 -6.06 -7.92 1.59
C ALA A 134 -5.75 -8.36 0.15
N THR A 135 -4.65 -7.90 -0.43
CA THR A 135 -4.20 -8.34 -1.76
C THR A 135 -4.01 -9.85 -1.80
N CYS A 136 -3.19 -10.39 -0.89
CA CYS A 136 -2.89 -11.81 -0.85
C CYS A 136 -4.15 -12.69 -0.68
N ILE A 137 -5.01 -12.34 0.27
CA ILE A 137 -6.24 -13.09 0.57
C ILE A 137 -7.22 -13.01 -0.60
N GLN A 138 -7.39 -11.83 -1.18
CA GLN A 138 -8.30 -11.64 -2.32
C GLN A 138 -7.84 -12.40 -3.56
N LEU A 139 -6.53 -12.44 -3.85
CA LEU A 139 -6.02 -13.24 -4.98
C LEU A 139 -6.36 -14.73 -4.84
N GLY A 140 -6.41 -15.24 -3.61
CA GLY A 140 -6.86 -16.61 -3.34
C GLY A 140 -8.38 -16.80 -3.42
N LEU A 141 -9.17 -15.82 -2.98
CA LEU A 141 -10.63 -15.97 -2.82
C LEU A 141 -11.45 -15.46 -4.02
N LEU A 142 -10.97 -14.45 -4.76
CA LEU A 142 -11.72 -13.89 -5.89
C LEU A 142 -12.08 -14.91 -6.98
N PRO A 143 -11.22 -15.88 -7.35
CA PRO A 143 -11.62 -16.93 -8.28
C PRO A 143 -12.80 -17.76 -7.77
N LEU A 144 -12.83 -18.07 -6.47
CA LEU A 144 -13.94 -18.80 -5.84
C LEU A 144 -15.22 -17.98 -5.82
N ALA A 145 -15.11 -16.70 -5.41
CA ALA A 145 -16.25 -15.77 -5.42
C ALA A 145 -16.85 -15.58 -6.82
N LYS A 146 -15.99 -15.48 -7.85
CA LYS A 146 -16.41 -15.36 -9.25
C LYS A 146 -17.25 -16.54 -9.71
N HIS A 147 -16.99 -17.73 -9.19
CA HIS A 147 -17.74 -18.95 -9.49
C HIS A 147 -18.83 -19.28 -8.46
N LEU A 148 -19.15 -18.35 -7.55
CA LEU A 148 -20.16 -18.48 -6.49
C LEU A 148 -19.92 -19.67 -5.56
N LEU A 149 -18.66 -19.96 -5.25
CA LEU A 149 -18.24 -21.13 -4.46
C LEU A 149 -17.99 -20.82 -2.98
N LEU A 150 -18.13 -19.57 -2.55
CA LEU A 150 -18.00 -19.18 -1.14
C LEU A 150 -19.37 -19.37 -0.44
N ASN A 151 -19.59 -20.54 0.15
CA ASN A 151 -20.87 -20.91 0.75
C ASN A 151 -20.89 -20.86 2.28
N ASP A 152 -19.69 -20.93 2.90
CA ASP A 152 -19.49 -21.03 4.33
C ASP A 152 -18.49 -19.98 4.83
N ASP A 153 -18.23 -20.01 6.13
CA ASP A 153 -17.23 -19.17 6.77
C ASP A 153 -15.84 -19.38 6.17
N VAL A 154 -15.17 -18.29 5.88
CA VAL A 154 -13.78 -18.31 5.39
C VAL A 154 -12.83 -18.07 6.56
N MET A 155 -12.07 -19.09 6.91
CA MET A 155 -11.03 -19.01 7.93
C MET A 155 -9.67 -18.77 7.27
N VAL A 156 -9.02 -17.68 7.66
CA VAL A 156 -7.71 -17.28 7.09
C VAL A 156 -6.67 -17.25 8.20
N ASN A 157 -5.60 -18.01 8.02
CA ASN A 157 -4.37 -17.89 8.81
C ASN A 157 -3.30 -17.24 7.92
N ALA A 158 -2.77 -16.10 8.37
CA ALA A 158 -1.81 -15.35 7.60
C ALA A 158 -0.62 -14.90 8.45
N ILE A 159 0.58 -15.11 7.91
CA ILE A 159 1.84 -14.80 8.57
C ILE A 159 2.51 -13.63 7.84
N THR A 160 3.08 -12.68 8.59
CA THR A 160 3.82 -11.54 8.04
C THR A 160 5.09 -11.24 8.82
N GLY A 161 5.99 -10.46 8.23
CA GLY A 161 7.15 -9.91 8.91
C GLY A 161 6.83 -8.60 9.66
N SER A 162 7.70 -8.22 10.60
CA SER A 162 7.56 -7.00 11.40
C SER A 162 7.64 -5.70 10.59
N THR A 163 8.22 -5.73 9.39
CA THR A 163 8.30 -4.57 8.48
C THR A 163 6.93 -4.05 8.05
N GLY A 164 5.90 -4.91 8.08
CA GLY A 164 4.51 -4.50 7.84
C GLY A 164 3.97 -3.45 8.82
N ALA A 165 4.61 -3.27 9.98
CA ALA A 165 4.28 -2.21 10.94
C ALA A 165 4.86 -0.83 10.57
N GLY A 166 5.70 -0.75 9.52
CA GLY A 166 6.36 0.47 9.08
C GLY A 166 7.68 0.75 9.80
N VAL A 167 8.32 1.86 9.42
CA VAL A 167 9.66 2.27 9.92
C VAL A 167 9.64 2.70 11.38
N LYS A 168 8.51 3.25 11.86
CA LYS A 168 8.42 3.79 13.22
C LYS A 168 8.59 2.68 14.26
N PRO A 169 9.59 2.77 15.15
CA PRO A 169 9.82 1.74 16.15
C PRO A 169 8.62 1.57 17.10
N GLY A 170 8.32 0.32 17.42
CA GLY A 170 7.29 -0.04 18.38
C GLY A 170 7.76 -1.18 19.29
N ALA A 171 7.21 -1.28 20.48
CA ALA A 171 7.59 -2.30 21.45
C ALA A 171 7.51 -3.72 20.88
N THR A 172 6.47 -4.02 20.11
CA THR A 172 6.24 -5.35 19.53
C THR A 172 6.96 -5.59 18.20
N SER A 173 7.55 -4.56 17.57
CA SER A 173 8.40 -4.70 16.39
C SER A 173 9.89 -4.66 16.71
N HIS A 174 10.26 -4.42 17.96
CA HIS A 174 11.65 -4.39 18.42
C HIS A 174 12.32 -5.76 18.24
N PHE A 175 13.57 -5.76 17.75
CA PHE A 175 14.31 -6.99 17.45
C PHE A 175 14.35 -7.98 18.62
N SER A 176 14.71 -7.52 19.83
CA SER A 176 14.79 -8.40 21.02
C SER A 176 13.46 -9.04 21.39
N TRP A 177 12.33 -8.38 21.11
CA TRP A 177 11.01 -8.92 21.35
C TRP A 177 10.58 -9.90 20.27
N ARG A 178 10.97 -9.63 19.02
CA ARG A 178 10.60 -10.43 17.85
C ARG A 178 11.52 -11.63 17.60
N ASN A 179 12.74 -11.62 18.13
CA ASN A 179 13.70 -12.69 17.88
C ASN A 179 13.16 -14.04 18.38
N ASN A 180 13.04 -15.01 17.46
CA ASN A 180 12.44 -16.33 17.71
C ASN A 180 11.02 -16.28 18.34
N ASN A 181 10.25 -15.25 18.03
CA ASN A 181 8.92 -15.03 18.58
C ASN A 181 7.87 -14.87 17.47
N LEU A 182 6.77 -15.57 17.60
CA LEU A 182 5.57 -15.46 16.80
C LEU A 182 4.44 -14.94 17.70
N SER A 183 3.73 -13.91 17.30
CA SER A 183 2.61 -13.40 18.08
C SER A 183 1.39 -13.13 17.24
N ILE A 184 0.23 -13.41 17.80
CA ILE A 184 -1.06 -13.06 17.20
C ILE A 184 -1.26 -11.53 17.29
N TYR A 185 -1.77 -10.96 16.21
CA TYR A 185 -1.98 -9.54 16.06
C TYR A 185 -3.37 -9.27 15.48
N LYS A 186 -4.16 -8.41 16.14
CA LYS A 186 -5.53 -8.00 15.74
C LYS A 186 -6.41 -9.19 15.28
N PRO A 187 -6.59 -10.24 16.09
CA PRO A 187 -7.41 -11.38 15.72
C PRO A 187 -8.85 -10.91 15.41
N PHE A 188 -9.40 -11.33 14.27
CA PHE A 188 -10.76 -11.07 13.81
C PHE A 188 -11.14 -9.57 13.60
N SER A 189 -10.25 -8.63 13.92
CA SER A 189 -10.49 -7.18 13.88
C SER A 189 -9.50 -6.42 12.99
N HIS A 190 -8.85 -7.14 12.06
CA HIS A 190 -7.86 -6.54 11.18
C HIS A 190 -8.49 -5.51 10.22
N GLN A 191 -7.80 -4.37 10.03
CA GLN A 191 -8.28 -3.27 9.19
C GLN A 191 -8.45 -3.63 7.70
N HIS A 192 -7.92 -4.77 7.24
CA HIS A 192 -8.12 -5.25 5.86
C HIS A 192 -9.41 -6.05 5.67
N VAL A 193 -10.11 -6.45 6.74
CA VAL A 193 -11.35 -7.22 6.63
C VAL A 193 -12.43 -6.48 5.81
N PRO A 194 -12.69 -5.18 6.03
CA PRO A 194 -13.68 -4.44 5.23
C PRO A 194 -13.38 -4.42 3.74
N GLU A 195 -12.12 -4.22 3.34
CA GLU A 195 -11.73 -4.19 1.92
C GLU A 195 -11.87 -5.57 1.25
N ILE A 196 -11.54 -6.66 1.97
CA ILE A 196 -11.74 -8.04 1.49
C ILE A 196 -13.24 -8.30 1.28
N LYS A 197 -14.06 -7.97 2.27
CA LYS A 197 -15.51 -8.12 2.21
C LYS A 197 -16.15 -7.36 1.06
N GLN A 198 -15.73 -6.11 0.84
CA GLN A 198 -16.17 -5.27 -0.28
C GLN A 198 -15.92 -5.96 -1.62
N SER A 199 -14.72 -6.48 -1.83
CA SER A 199 -14.30 -7.12 -3.08
C SER A 199 -15.01 -8.44 -3.34
N LEU A 200 -15.16 -9.28 -2.31
CA LEU A 200 -15.86 -10.55 -2.45
C LEU A 200 -17.35 -10.33 -2.77
N LYS A 201 -18.01 -9.37 -2.10
CA LYS A 201 -19.40 -8.99 -2.38
C LYS A 201 -19.61 -8.44 -3.79
N GLN A 202 -18.61 -7.80 -4.38
CA GLN A 202 -18.69 -7.32 -5.76
C GLN A 202 -18.88 -8.47 -6.75
N LEU A 203 -18.29 -9.64 -6.49
CA LEU A 203 -18.40 -10.83 -7.36
C LEU A 203 -19.49 -11.80 -6.91
N GLN A 204 -19.68 -11.98 -5.60
CA GLN A 204 -20.66 -12.88 -5.02
C GLN A 204 -21.51 -12.13 -3.99
N ASN A 205 -22.59 -11.49 -4.43
CA ASN A 205 -23.44 -10.67 -3.56
C ASN A 205 -24.12 -11.50 -2.45
N SER A 206 -24.32 -12.80 -2.67
CA SER A 206 -24.86 -13.74 -1.66
C SER A 206 -23.86 -14.09 -0.55
N PHE A 207 -22.59 -13.72 -0.68
CA PHE A 207 -21.60 -13.97 0.36
C PHE A 207 -21.88 -13.13 1.60
N HIS A 208 -22.12 -13.80 2.73
CA HIS A 208 -22.40 -13.15 4.00
C HIS A 208 -21.13 -12.61 4.63
N SER A 209 -21.11 -11.32 4.91
CA SER A 209 -19.92 -10.58 5.34
C SER A 209 -19.43 -10.89 6.75
N GLU A 210 -20.19 -11.60 7.55
CA GLU A 210 -19.78 -12.00 8.92
C GLU A 210 -18.84 -13.20 8.93
N SER A 211 -18.78 -13.90 7.80
CA SER A 211 -18.12 -15.19 7.63
C SER A 211 -16.59 -15.14 7.38
N ILE A 212 -15.91 -14.00 7.57
CA ILE A 212 -14.45 -13.96 7.42
C ILE A 212 -13.78 -13.86 8.78
N SER A 213 -13.22 -14.97 9.22
CA SER A 213 -12.36 -15.03 10.40
C SER A 213 -10.90 -14.93 9.97
N PHE A 214 -10.25 -13.84 10.36
CA PHE A 214 -8.89 -13.55 9.97
C PHE A 214 -7.96 -13.54 11.18
N LEU A 215 -7.08 -14.53 11.25
CA LEU A 215 -6.03 -14.65 12.26
C LEU A 215 -4.70 -14.23 11.63
N THR A 216 -4.10 -13.17 12.17
CA THR A 216 -2.79 -12.70 11.73
C THR A 216 -1.71 -13.03 12.74
N GLU A 217 -0.60 -13.52 12.26
CA GLU A 217 0.59 -13.81 13.04
C GLU A 217 1.78 -13.02 12.51
N VAL A 218 2.58 -12.43 13.40
CA VAL A 218 3.76 -11.65 13.04
C VAL A 218 5.01 -12.36 13.51
N THR A 219 5.93 -12.63 12.58
CA THR A 219 7.21 -13.25 12.85
C THR A 219 8.38 -12.25 12.73
N LEU A 220 9.58 -12.75 12.98
CA LEU A 220 10.83 -12.10 12.57
C LEU A 220 10.82 -11.78 11.07
N PRO A 221 11.59 -10.73 10.69
CA PRO A 221 11.78 -10.44 9.29
C PRO A 221 12.30 -11.70 8.59
N VAL A 222 11.59 -12.11 7.57
CA VAL A 222 12.14 -13.02 6.58
C VAL A 222 13.33 -12.27 6.00
N VAL A 223 14.52 -12.78 6.22
CA VAL A 223 15.71 -12.31 5.52
C VAL A 223 15.43 -12.63 4.05
N PHE A 224 15.11 -11.61 3.27
CA PHE A 224 15.14 -11.75 1.82
C PHE A 224 16.60 -11.98 1.46
N LEU A 225 16.97 -13.24 1.29
CA LEU A 225 18.17 -13.55 0.55
C LEU A 225 17.90 -13.08 -0.88
N PRO A 226 18.73 -12.22 -1.44
CA PRO A 226 18.61 -11.91 -2.85
C PRO A 226 18.73 -13.23 -3.59
N LEU A 227 17.72 -13.57 -4.37
CA LEU A 227 17.85 -14.64 -5.35
C LEU A 227 18.89 -14.17 -6.36
N SER A 228 20.06 -14.78 -6.28
CA SER A 228 21.15 -14.64 -7.22
C SER A 228 20.74 -15.09 -8.63
#